data_87d0c8a8e7ae7f8706f3df5446d21fae
#
_entry.id   87d0c8a8e7ae7f8706f3df5446d21fae
#
_cell.length_a   1.000
_cell.length_b   1.000
_cell.length_c   1.000
_cell.angle_alpha   90.00
_cell.angle_beta   90.00
_cell.angle_gamma   90.00
#
_symmetry.space_group_name_H-M   'P 1'
#
loop_
_entity.id
_entity.type
_entity.pdbx_description
1 polymer ?
#
loop_
_entity_poly.entity_id
_entity_poly.type
_entity_poly.pdbx_seq_one_letter_code
_entity_poly.pdbx_strand_id
1 'polypeptide(L)'
;GESSFIDAAITGSGDTFGVDGLAWGVGYGEQEAGQQAGVGGSKSDTTDITAFVNYAYGPVTFGYQQSAEDAGAVGGTNQYSKRWGLAFNVNENLAISYGEAETEYDKAGATNVTEDIDGIAVSYTMGSMKIAGNRNEGSNIAGTTGIGGQDAMTEIALSFAF
;
A
#
# COMPACT_ATOMS: atom_id res chain seq x y z
N GLY A 1 -22.56 -20.17 -7.49
CA GLY A 1 -22.10 -20.50 -6.14
C GLY A 1 -21.85 -19.22 -5.38
N GLU A 2 -22.19 -19.21 -4.10
CA GLU A 2 -21.86 -18.10 -3.22
C GLU A 2 -20.35 -18.23 -2.88
N SER A 3 -19.61 -17.13 -2.95
CA SER A 3 -18.26 -17.04 -2.41
C SER A 3 -18.35 -16.48 -1.01
N SER A 4 -17.67 -17.08 -0.04
CA SER A 4 -17.53 -16.54 1.30
C SER A 4 -16.23 -15.74 1.42
N PHE A 5 -16.20 -14.81 2.34
CA PHE A 5 -15.05 -13.99 2.65
C PHE A 5 -14.84 -13.95 4.18
N ILE A 6 -13.62 -14.13 4.62
CA ILE A 6 -13.21 -14.02 6.02
C ILE A 6 -12.05 -13.07 6.08
N ASP A 7 -12.08 -12.11 7.01
CA ASP A 7 -10.95 -11.27 7.34
C ASP A 7 -10.74 -11.14 8.85
N ALA A 8 -9.51 -10.89 9.24
CA ALA A 8 -9.12 -10.63 10.61
C ALA A 8 -7.92 -9.69 10.64
N ALA A 9 -7.90 -8.78 11.61
CA ALA A 9 -6.76 -7.91 11.83
C ALA A 9 -6.48 -7.72 13.32
N ILE A 10 -5.21 -7.59 13.67
CA ILE A 10 -4.73 -7.22 14.99
C ILE A 10 -3.85 -6.00 14.84
N THR A 11 -4.14 -4.96 15.60
CA THR A 11 -3.34 -3.73 15.65
C THR A 11 -2.95 -3.43 17.09
N GLY A 12 -1.83 -2.76 17.27
CA GLY A 12 -1.33 -2.36 18.58
C GLY A 12 -0.52 -1.08 18.53
N SER A 13 -0.40 -0.45 19.70
CA SER A 13 0.50 0.66 19.94
C SER A 13 1.79 0.18 20.61
N GLY A 14 2.77 1.07 20.68
CA GLY A 14 4.04 0.83 21.36
C GLY A 14 3.92 0.63 22.86
N ASP A 15 2.79 1.03 23.48
CA ASP A 15 2.53 0.80 24.90
C ASP A 15 2.67 -0.69 25.29
N THR A 16 2.32 -1.60 24.35
CA THR A 16 2.47 -3.04 24.53
C THR A 16 3.94 -3.45 24.75
N PHE A 17 4.89 -2.68 24.22
CA PHE A 17 6.32 -2.97 24.26
C PHE A 17 7.13 -1.91 25.01
N GLY A 18 6.47 -0.90 25.59
CA GLY A 18 7.13 0.23 26.25
C GLY A 18 7.88 1.16 25.27
N VAL A 19 7.42 1.25 24.02
CA VAL A 19 8.03 2.07 22.97
C VAL A 19 7.05 3.13 22.51
N ASP A 20 7.20 4.35 22.99
CA ASP A 20 6.36 5.48 22.60
C ASP A 20 6.48 5.76 21.10
N GLY A 21 5.37 6.14 20.46
CA GLY A 21 5.32 6.49 19.05
C GLY A 21 5.30 5.31 18.07
N LEU A 22 5.35 4.07 18.57
CA LEU A 22 5.23 2.86 17.76
C LEU A 22 3.75 2.52 17.53
N ALA A 23 3.38 2.18 16.29
CA ALA A 23 2.12 1.53 15.94
C ALA A 23 2.41 0.38 14.98
N TRP A 24 1.69 -0.71 15.10
CA TRP A 24 1.88 -1.89 14.28
C TRP A 24 0.56 -2.62 14.03
N GLY A 25 0.55 -3.46 13.02
CA GLY A 25 -0.60 -4.30 12.75
C GLY A 25 -0.28 -5.43 11.79
N VAL A 26 -1.07 -6.48 11.87
CA VAL A 26 -1.13 -7.60 10.93
C VAL A 26 -2.58 -7.87 10.56
N GLY A 27 -2.80 -8.19 9.30
CA GLY A 27 -4.11 -8.55 8.76
C GLY A 27 -4.01 -9.79 7.89
N TYR A 28 -5.09 -10.55 7.86
CA TYR A 28 -5.28 -11.73 7.02
C TYR A 28 -6.68 -11.68 6.43
N GLY A 29 -6.78 -11.97 5.14
CA GLY A 29 -8.03 -12.12 4.40
C GLY A 29 -8.02 -13.40 3.57
N GLU A 30 -9.19 -14.02 3.42
CA GLU A 30 -9.38 -15.18 2.55
C GLU A 30 -10.74 -15.07 1.86
N GLN A 31 -10.72 -15.25 0.55
CA GLN A 31 -11.92 -15.31 -0.26
C GLN A 31 -12.04 -16.69 -0.91
N GLU A 32 -13.06 -17.44 -0.53
CA GLU A 32 -13.36 -18.71 -1.17
C GLU A 32 -13.65 -18.55 -2.66
N ALA A 33 -13.03 -19.39 -3.45
CA ALA A 33 -13.32 -19.47 -4.87
C ALA A 33 -14.74 -19.99 -5.11
N GLY A 34 -15.64 -19.11 -5.54
CA GLY A 34 -17.00 -19.49 -5.89
C GLY A 34 -17.03 -20.61 -6.94
N GLN A 35 -17.86 -21.63 -6.75
CA GLN A 35 -18.03 -22.74 -7.70
C GLN A 35 -18.64 -22.23 -9.01
N GLN A 36 -17.88 -22.21 -10.09
CA GLN A 36 -18.40 -21.99 -11.42
C GLN A 36 -18.70 -23.35 -12.04
N ALA A 37 -19.98 -23.68 -12.16
CA ALA A 37 -20.42 -24.92 -12.84
C ALA A 37 -19.92 -24.93 -14.31
N GLY A 38 -19.11 -25.92 -14.66
CA GLY A 38 -18.88 -26.31 -16.07
C GLY A 38 -17.51 -26.02 -16.67
N VAL A 39 -16.53 -25.51 -15.95
CA VAL A 39 -15.14 -25.40 -16.46
C VAL A 39 -14.22 -26.11 -15.47
N GLY A 40 -13.60 -27.21 -15.91
CA GLY A 40 -12.73 -28.06 -15.09
C GLY A 40 -11.37 -27.43 -14.75
N GLY A 41 -11.36 -26.34 -14.01
CA GLY A 41 -10.17 -25.75 -13.40
C GLY A 41 -10.28 -25.84 -11.88
N SER A 42 -9.27 -26.36 -11.20
CA SER A 42 -9.16 -26.21 -9.75
C SER A 42 -9.11 -24.71 -9.44
N LYS A 43 -10.16 -24.20 -8.82
CA LYS A 43 -10.12 -22.89 -8.18
C LYS A 43 -9.60 -23.10 -6.76
N SER A 44 -8.65 -22.32 -6.38
CA SER A 44 -8.13 -22.22 -5.03
C SER A 44 -8.54 -20.88 -4.46
N ASP A 45 -8.64 -20.79 -3.16
CA ASP A 45 -9.04 -19.57 -2.47
C ASP A 45 -7.97 -18.50 -2.63
N THR A 46 -8.38 -17.24 -2.77
CA THR A 46 -7.45 -16.09 -2.76
C THR A 46 -7.15 -15.75 -1.31
N THR A 47 -5.88 -15.58 -0.98
CA THR A 47 -5.43 -15.19 0.36
C THR A 47 -4.65 -13.90 0.33
N ASP A 48 -4.92 -13.03 1.30
CA ASP A 48 -4.24 -11.76 1.53
C ASP A 48 -3.61 -11.73 2.92
N ILE A 49 -2.36 -11.34 3.00
CA ILE A 49 -1.69 -11.05 4.28
C ILE A 49 -1.03 -9.68 4.22
N THR A 50 -1.12 -8.93 5.30
CA THR A 50 -0.45 -7.64 5.42
C THR A 50 0.14 -7.45 6.80
N ALA A 51 1.26 -6.73 6.87
CA ALA A 51 1.83 -6.28 8.13
C ALA A 51 2.40 -4.88 7.95
N PHE A 52 2.25 -4.04 8.98
CA PHE A 52 2.83 -2.71 8.98
C PHE A 52 3.45 -2.34 10.32
N VAL A 53 4.38 -1.41 10.26
CA VAL A 53 4.92 -0.72 11.42
C VAL A 53 5.05 0.77 11.09
N ASN A 54 4.64 1.63 12.03
CA ASN A 54 4.86 3.07 11.98
C ASN A 54 5.57 3.47 13.27
N TYR A 55 6.55 4.36 13.15
CA TYR A 55 7.27 4.89 14.29
C TYR A 55 7.40 6.41 14.18
N ALA A 56 6.88 7.10 15.19
CA ALA A 56 6.97 8.55 15.30
C ALA A 56 7.97 8.94 16.39
N TYR A 57 8.95 9.75 16.04
CA TYR A 57 9.94 10.28 16.97
C TYR A 57 10.16 11.78 16.73
N GLY A 58 9.72 12.61 17.66
CA GLY A 58 9.75 14.06 17.51
C GLY A 58 9.00 14.50 16.23
N PRO A 59 9.65 15.26 15.32
CA PRO A 59 9.02 15.72 14.10
C PRO A 59 9.02 14.70 12.96
N VAL A 60 9.61 13.52 13.16
CA VAL A 60 9.79 12.49 12.12
C VAL A 60 8.83 11.35 12.33
N THR A 61 8.20 10.89 11.26
CA THR A 61 7.44 9.63 11.23
C THR A 61 7.95 8.76 10.11
N PHE A 62 8.32 7.52 10.43
CA PHE A 62 8.66 6.47 9.47
C PHE A 62 7.57 5.42 9.45
N GLY A 63 7.21 4.95 8.27
CA GLY A 63 6.27 3.85 8.07
C GLY A 63 6.83 2.79 7.13
N TYR A 64 6.56 1.53 7.42
CA TYR A 64 6.83 0.40 6.54
C TYR A 64 5.64 -0.55 6.53
N GLN A 65 5.29 -1.04 5.35
CA GLN A 65 4.24 -2.04 5.16
C GLN A 65 4.70 -3.08 4.15
N GLN A 66 4.35 -4.32 4.41
CA GLN A 66 4.49 -5.43 3.47
C GLN A 66 3.18 -6.17 3.35
N SER A 67 2.81 -6.56 2.13
CA SER A 67 1.63 -7.37 1.86
C SER A 67 1.90 -8.41 0.77
N ALA A 68 1.17 -9.50 0.83
CA ALA A 68 1.20 -10.55 -0.17
C ALA A 68 -0.23 -10.98 -0.49
N GLU A 69 -0.52 -11.15 -1.76
CA GLU A 69 -1.75 -11.73 -2.29
C GLU A 69 -1.40 -13.00 -3.05
N ASP A 70 -1.99 -14.12 -2.66
CA ASP A 70 -2.00 -15.35 -3.44
C ASP A 70 -3.33 -15.40 -4.20
N ALA A 71 -3.25 -15.33 -5.52
CA ALA A 71 -4.43 -15.31 -6.39
C ALA A 71 -5.20 -16.63 -6.42
N GLY A 72 -4.67 -17.70 -5.77
CA GLY A 72 -5.33 -18.98 -5.62
C GLY A 72 -5.64 -19.74 -6.90
N ALA A 73 -5.38 -19.17 -8.06
CA ALA A 73 -5.70 -19.77 -9.34
C ALA A 73 -4.45 -20.39 -9.98
N VAL A 74 -4.57 -21.59 -10.56
CA VAL A 74 -3.52 -22.13 -11.43
C VAL A 74 -3.33 -21.19 -12.61
N GLY A 75 -2.16 -20.56 -12.70
CA GLY A 75 -1.86 -19.51 -13.68
C GLY A 75 -2.29 -18.09 -13.25
N GLY A 76 -2.70 -17.90 -12.02
CA GLY A 76 -2.92 -16.58 -11.42
C GLY A 76 -1.62 -15.79 -11.29
N THR A 77 -1.75 -14.51 -11.00
CA THR A 77 -0.63 -13.63 -10.72
C THR A 77 -0.65 -13.33 -9.23
N ASN A 78 0.35 -13.82 -8.50
CA ASN A 78 0.53 -13.44 -7.11
C ASN A 78 1.17 -12.06 -7.04
N GLN A 79 0.89 -11.31 -5.97
CA GLN A 79 1.42 -9.96 -5.78
C GLN A 79 2.13 -9.87 -4.43
N TYR A 80 3.33 -9.30 -4.46
CA TYR A 80 4.12 -9.05 -3.26
C TYR A 80 4.46 -7.57 -3.22
N SER A 81 3.88 -6.84 -2.27
CA SER A 81 4.07 -5.41 -2.15
C SER A 81 4.87 -5.05 -0.90
N LYS A 82 5.79 -4.11 -1.04
CA LYS A 82 6.49 -3.47 0.06
C LYS A 82 6.45 -1.95 -0.15
N ARG A 83 6.20 -1.23 0.94
CA ARG A 83 6.07 0.24 0.92
C ARG A 83 6.77 0.81 2.12
N TRP A 84 7.45 1.92 1.94
CA TRP A 84 7.96 2.70 3.04
C TRP A 84 7.73 4.18 2.80
N GLY A 85 7.69 4.93 3.88
CA GLY A 85 7.53 6.38 3.82
C GLY A 85 8.17 7.06 5.01
N LEU A 86 8.63 8.27 4.76
CA LEU A 86 9.19 9.16 5.77
C LEU A 86 8.47 10.49 5.69
N ALA A 87 7.93 10.95 6.83
CA ALA A 87 7.32 12.27 6.95
C ALA A 87 8.12 13.11 7.97
N PHE A 88 8.26 14.38 7.68
CA PHE A 88 8.95 15.34 8.53
C PHE A 88 8.12 16.61 8.69
N ASN A 89 7.76 16.92 9.93
CA ASN A 89 7.13 18.18 10.30
C ASN A 89 8.23 19.24 10.47
N VAL A 90 8.44 20.07 9.46
CA VAL A 90 9.46 21.14 9.48
C VAL A 90 9.15 22.16 10.57
N ASN A 91 7.86 22.45 10.76
CA ASN A 91 7.30 23.26 11.85
C ASN A 91 5.81 22.96 12.00
N GLU A 92 5.09 23.69 12.85
CA GLU A 92 3.66 23.51 13.13
C GLU A 92 2.77 23.64 11.88
N ASN A 93 3.25 24.33 10.85
CA ASN A 93 2.48 24.63 9.66
C ASN A 93 2.93 23.85 8.42
N LEU A 94 4.19 23.43 8.35
CA LEU A 94 4.81 22.84 7.17
C LEU A 94 5.23 21.39 7.43
N ALA A 95 4.76 20.49 6.60
CA ALA A 95 5.20 19.10 6.57
C ALA A 95 5.61 18.69 5.15
N ILE A 96 6.63 17.86 5.07
CA ILE A 96 7.10 17.22 3.84
C ILE A 96 7.13 15.71 4.05
N SER A 97 6.93 14.94 2.98
CA SER A 97 7.08 13.49 3.03
C SER A 97 7.59 12.95 1.72
N TYR A 98 8.25 11.79 1.81
CA TYR A 98 8.68 10.99 0.68
C TYR A 98 8.33 9.53 0.95
N GLY A 99 8.03 8.77 -0.09
CA GLY A 99 7.77 7.35 0.04
C GLY A 99 7.99 6.61 -1.26
N GLU A 100 8.22 5.31 -1.12
CA GLU A 100 8.37 4.37 -2.22
C GLU A 100 7.47 3.16 -1.99
N ALA A 101 6.96 2.61 -3.09
CA ALA A 101 6.21 1.37 -3.12
C ALA A 101 6.70 0.50 -4.27
N GLU A 102 6.97 -0.77 -3.99
CA GLU A 102 7.27 -1.78 -4.99
C GLU A 102 6.20 -2.87 -4.92
N THR A 103 5.74 -3.33 -6.09
CA THR A 103 4.84 -4.49 -6.19
C THR A 103 5.38 -5.44 -7.24
N GLU A 104 5.82 -6.62 -6.81
CA GLU A 104 6.17 -7.70 -7.72
C GLU A 104 4.91 -8.46 -8.14
N TYR A 105 4.71 -8.56 -9.44
CA TYR A 105 3.69 -9.40 -10.08
C TYR A 105 4.36 -10.71 -10.47
N ASP A 106 4.14 -11.75 -9.67
CA ASP A 106 4.63 -13.11 -9.93
C ASP A 106 3.65 -13.82 -10.87
N LYS A 107 4.01 -13.84 -12.15
CA LYS A 107 3.18 -14.38 -13.23
C LYS A 107 3.55 -15.82 -13.52
N ALA A 108 2.62 -16.74 -13.25
CA ALA A 108 2.83 -18.15 -13.54
C ALA A 108 3.22 -18.38 -15.02
N GLY A 109 4.39 -18.95 -15.26
CA GLY A 109 4.89 -19.27 -16.60
C GLY A 109 5.36 -18.09 -17.46
N ALA A 110 5.52 -16.90 -16.85
CA ALA A 110 6.05 -15.71 -17.50
C ALA A 110 7.13 -15.05 -16.63
N THR A 111 7.78 -14.00 -17.14
CA THR A 111 8.73 -13.22 -16.37
C THR A 111 7.99 -12.33 -15.39
N ASN A 112 8.41 -12.35 -14.13
CA ASN A 112 7.91 -11.43 -13.11
C ASN A 112 8.19 -9.98 -13.49
N VAL A 113 7.30 -9.10 -13.10
CA VAL A 113 7.42 -7.66 -13.34
C VAL A 113 7.28 -6.95 -12.01
N THR A 114 8.19 -6.04 -11.70
CA THR A 114 8.10 -5.18 -10.53
C THR A 114 7.62 -3.80 -10.94
N GLU A 115 6.51 -3.37 -10.37
CA GLU A 115 6.04 -2.00 -10.37
C GLU A 115 6.81 -1.23 -9.31
N ASP A 116 7.32 -0.06 -9.68
CA ASP A 116 7.97 0.87 -8.76
C ASP A 116 7.21 2.20 -8.80
N ILE A 117 6.83 2.71 -7.64
CA ILE A 117 6.18 4.01 -7.48
C ILE A 117 6.92 4.77 -6.39
N ASP A 118 7.31 6.01 -6.67
CA ASP A 118 7.82 6.93 -5.67
C ASP A 118 7.06 8.26 -5.68
N GLY A 119 7.13 8.97 -4.56
CA GLY A 119 6.42 10.22 -4.45
C GLY A 119 6.92 11.14 -3.34
N ILE A 120 6.86 12.42 -3.64
CA ILE A 120 7.09 13.49 -2.68
C ILE A 120 5.80 14.27 -2.45
N ALA A 121 5.54 14.65 -1.20
CA ALA A 121 4.43 15.53 -0.87
C ALA A 121 4.87 16.65 0.08
N VAL A 122 4.18 17.77 -0.03
CA VAL A 122 4.32 18.93 0.84
C VAL A 122 2.95 19.43 1.25
N SER A 123 2.78 19.84 2.50
CA SER A 123 1.58 20.51 2.95
C SER A 123 1.91 21.71 3.84
N TYR A 124 1.15 22.78 3.63
CA TYR A 124 1.25 24.01 4.44
C TYR A 124 -0.12 24.42 4.95
N THR A 125 -0.22 24.63 6.26
CA THR A 125 -1.45 25.05 6.94
C THR A 125 -1.30 26.49 7.40
N MET A 126 -2.28 27.34 7.10
CA MET A 126 -2.30 28.75 7.52
C MET A 126 -3.71 29.09 8.04
N GLY A 127 -3.84 29.09 9.36
CA GLY A 127 -5.15 29.25 10.00
C GLY A 127 -6.12 28.15 9.61
N SER A 128 -7.24 28.53 9.01
CA SER A 128 -8.26 27.57 8.52
C SER A 128 -8.02 27.06 7.09
N MET A 129 -6.94 27.46 6.44
CA MET A 129 -6.58 27.05 5.09
C MET A 129 -5.42 26.07 5.10
N LYS A 130 -5.52 25.00 4.28
CA LYS A 130 -4.41 24.09 4.00
C LYS A 130 -4.21 23.96 2.50
N ILE A 131 -2.96 24.13 2.06
CA ILE A 131 -2.50 23.82 0.71
C ILE A 131 -1.66 22.56 0.80
N ALA A 132 -1.93 21.60 -0.07
CA ALA A 132 -1.11 20.39 -0.20
C ALA A 132 -0.79 20.15 -1.67
N GLY A 133 0.39 19.66 -1.92
CA GLY A 133 0.82 19.23 -3.25
C GLY A 133 1.58 17.92 -3.16
N ASN A 134 1.43 17.10 -4.17
CA ASN A 134 2.23 15.88 -4.33
C ASN A 134 2.65 15.70 -5.80
N ARG A 135 3.74 14.99 -5.98
CA ARG A 135 4.18 14.47 -7.26
C ARG A 135 4.58 13.02 -7.07
N ASN A 136 3.98 12.16 -7.86
CA ASN A 136 4.25 10.74 -7.88
C ASN A 136 4.71 10.33 -9.28
N GLU A 137 5.66 9.42 -9.36
CA GLU A 137 6.14 8.80 -10.58
C GLU A 137 6.05 7.29 -10.44
N GLY A 138 5.72 6.59 -11.52
CA GLY A 138 5.59 5.15 -11.50
C GLY A 138 6.12 4.51 -12.77
N SER A 139 6.68 3.32 -12.62
CA SER A 139 7.11 2.48 -13.71
C SER A 139 6.55 1.06 -13.57
N ASN A 140 6.35 0.41 -14.72
CA ASN A 140 5.75 -0.92 -14.82
C ASN A 140 4.37 -1.04 -14.13
N ILE A 141 3.59 0.03 -14.13
CA ILE A 141 2.30 0.14 -13.44
C ILE A 141 1.39 -1.02 -13.84
N ALA A 142 0.79 -1.66 -12.82
CA ALA A 142 -0.05 -2.85 -12.94
C ALA A 142 0.64 -4.01 -13.69
N GLY A 143 1.96 -4.15 -13.54
CA GLY A 143 2.74 -5.19 -14.19
C GLY A 143 2.88 -5.01 -15.72
N THR A 144 2.66 -3.79 -16.22
CA THR A 144 2.81 -3.43 -17.64
C THR A 144 4.19 -2.83 -17.89
N THR A 145 4.99 -3.45 -18.74
CA THR A 145 6.34 -2.98 -19.07
C THR A 145 6.35 -1.98 -20.22
N GLY A 146 7.41 -1.16 -20.28
CA GLY A 146 7.62 -0.18 -21.35
C GLY A 146 6.82 1.12 -21.15
N ILE A 147 6.65 1.89 -22.22
CA ILE A 147 6.04 3.21 -22.18
C ILE A 147 4.60 3.18 -21.65
N GLY A 148 3.84 2.13 -21.93
CA GLY A 148 2.47 1.98 -21.44
C GLY A 148 2.35 1.72 -19.92
N GLY A 149 3.45 1.37 -19.27
CA GLY A 149 3.53 1.17 -17.82
C GLY A 149 4.19 2.33 -17.07
N GLN A 150 4.40 3.47 -17.70
CA GLN A 150 4.98 4.66 -17.06
C GLN A 150 3.91 5.75 -16.90
N ASP A 151 3.86 6.37 -15.74
CA ASP A 151 2.99 7.52 -15.48
C ASP A 151 3.63 8.46 -14.45
N ALA A 152 3.23 9.72 -14.50
CA ALA A 152 3.61 10.72 -13.53
C ALA A 152 2.42 11.63 -13.25
N MET A 153 2.08 11.80 -11.97
CA MET A 153 0.96 12.62 -11.54
C MET A 153 1.44 13.74 -10.61
N THR A 154 0.94 14.93 -10.85
CA THR A 154 1.09 16.04 -9.90
C THR A 154 -0.30 16.53 -9.51
N GLU A 155 -0.52 16.67 -8.22
CA GLU A 155 -1.78 17.10 -7.65
C GLU A 155 -1.56 18.29 -6.70
N ILE A 156 -2.49 19.25 -6.72
CA ILE A 156 -2.54 20.35 -5.77
C ILE A 156 -3.94 20.40 -5.19
N ALA A 157 -4.05 20.38 -3.87
CA ALA A 157 -5.30 20.47 -3.13
C ALA A 157 -5.33 21.71 -2.25
N LEU A 158 -6.49 22.37 -2.19
CA LEU A 158 -6.76 23.50 -1.32
C LEU A 158 -7.98 23.16 -0.44
N SER A 159 -7.81 23.24 0.86
CA SER A 159 -8.86 22.91 1.84
C SER A 159 -9.11 24.08 2.76
N PHE A 160 -10.38 24.26 3.17
CA PHE A 160 -10.79 25.26 4.16
C PHE A 160 -11.58 24.59 5.27
N ALA A 161 -11.26 24.92 6.53
CA ALA A 161 -12.07 24.56 7.70
C ALA A 161 -12.96 25.75 8.10
N PHE A 162 -14.25 25.52 8.32
CA PHE A 162 -15.25 26.52 8.72
C PHE A 162 -15.74 26.27 10.13
#